data_a765e6f331e158d934e8ef4c182a6225
#
_entry.id   a765e6f331e158d934e8ef4c182a6225
#
_cell.length_a   1.000
_cell.length_b   1.000
_cell.length_c   1.000
_cell.angle_alpha   90.00
_cell.angle_beta   90.00
_cell.angle_gamma   90.00
#
_symmetry.space_group_name_H-M   'P 1'
#
loop_
_entity.id
_entity.type
_entity.pdbx_description
1 polymer ?
#
loop_
_entity_poly.entity_id
_entity_poly.type
_entity_poly.pdbx_seq_one_letter_code
_entity_poly.pdbx_strand_id
1 'polypeptide(L)'
;EGSRLTEEQTRSIYETKTIGITDGVEKVDDIIETVNHFRCFDYILKIADKELSEDIIKHIHLLLKSGTTDSQKEWFAVGDYKKRPNVIGDMIETTHPSKVPAAIKSLLKDYRENSNITFEDIIDFHYKFEKIHPFQDGNGRVGRLIMFKECLKYNIVPFIIEDDLKMFYY
;
A
#
# COMPACT_ATOMS: atom_id res chain seq x y z
N GLU A 1 4.24 0.51 -10.16
CA GLU A 1 2.78 0.47 -10.29
C GLU A 1 2.17 1.82 -10.00
N GLY A 2 1.40 2.37 -10.93
CA GLY A 2 0.44 3.42 -10.72
C GLY A 2 0.81 4.76 -11.33
N SER A 3 1.67 5.52 -10.77
CA SER A 3 1.97 6.88 -11.25
C SER A 3 2.91 6.87 -12.45
N ARG A 4 2.60 7.70 -13.46
CA ARG A 4 3.47 7.99 -14.61
C ARG A 4 4.32 9.23 -14.40
N LEU A 5 4.23 9.85 -13.23
CA LEU A 5 5.00 11.04 -12.89
C LEU A 5 6.51 10.73 -12.85
N THR A 6 7.29 11.68 -13.36
CA THR A 6 8.75 11.61 -13.28
C THR A 6 9.23 11.83 -11.84
N GLU A 7 10.50 11.50 -11.58
CA GLU A 7 11.12 11.81 -10.28
C GLU A 7 11.08 13.30 -9.96
N GLU A 8 11.36 14.16 -10.96
CA GLU A 8 11.34 15.61 -10.80
C GLU A 8 9.93 16.13 -10.47
N GLN A 9 8.89 15.62 -11.17
CA GLN A 9 7.50 15.96 -10.88
C GLN A 9 7.10 15.52 -9.47
N THR A 10 7.49 14.30 -9.07
CA THR A 10 7.23 13.76 -7.74
C THR A 10 7.90 14.61 -6.67
N ARG A 11 9.15 15.03 -6.88
CA ARG A 11 9.90 15.92 -5.99
C ARG A 11 9.21 17.29 -5.88
N SER A 12 8.82 17.89 -7.00
CA SER A 12 8.12 19.19 -7.02
C SER A 12 6.80 19.13 -6.25
N ILE A 13 6.03 18.05 -6.40
CA ILE A 13 4.80 17.84 -5.61
C ILE A 13 5.10 17.82 -4.12
N TYR A 14 6.19 17.15 -3.71
CA TYR A 14 6.55 17.06 -2.31
C TYR A 14 7.04 18.40 -1.75
N GLU A 15 8.01 19.03 -2.41
CA GLU A 15 8.72 20.22 -1.90
C GLU A 15 7.91 21.49 -2.04
N THR A 16 7.30 21.72 -3.22
CA THR A 16 6.69 23.00 -3.58
C THR A 16 5.17 22.95 -3.73
N LYS A 17 4.56 21.76 -3.68
CA LYS A 17 3.12 21.53 -3.94
C LYS A 17 2.70 21.98 -5.34
N THR A 18 3.63 21.95 -6.29
CA THR A 18 3.41 22.28 -7.70
C THR A 18 3.76 21.11 -8.60
N ILE A 19 3.26 21.12 -9.82
CA ILE A 19 3.66 20.19 -10.88
C ILE A 19 3.90 20.94 -12.15
N GLY A 20 5.06 20.72 -12.77
CA GLY A 20 5.37 21.17 -14.12
C GLY A 20 4.92 20.11 -15.13
N ILE A 21 4.06 20.51 -16.08
CA ILE A 21 3.69 19.68 -17.23
C ILE A 21 4.34 20.32 -18.44
N THR A 22 5.38 19.70 -18.98
CA THR A 22 6.12 20.23 -20.12
C THR A 22 5.58 19.73 -21.45
N ASP A 23 5.24 18.43 -21.52
CA ASP A 23 4.67 17.81 -22.71
C ASP A 23 3.76 16.64 -22.31
N GLY A 24 2.50 16.67 -22.78
CA GLY A 24 1.56 15.56 -22.59
C GLY A 24 0.39 15.87 -21.67
N VAL A 25 -0.29 14.80 -21.23
CA VAL A 25 -1.44 14.85 -20.32
C VAL A 25 -1.16 13.93 -19.13
N GLU A 26 -1.11 14.50 -17.94
CA GLU A 26 -1.02 13.74 -16.70
C GLU A 26 -2.42 13.45 -16.15
N LYS A 27 -2.60 12.25 -15.61
CA LYS A 27 -3.85 11.91 -14.95
C LYS A 27 -3.94 12.59 -13.61
N VAL A 28 -5.04 13.27 -13.34
CA VAL A 28 -5.30 13.90 -12.03
C VAL A 28 -5.21 12.90 -10.89
N ASP A 29 -5.66 11.67 -11.11
CA ASP A 29 -5.57 10.60 -10.11
C ASP A 29 -4.11 10.26 -9.75
N ASP A 30 -3.18 10.27 -10.70
CA ASP A 30 -1.76 10.02 -10.44
C ASP A 30 -1.16 11.10 -9.54
N ILE A 31 -1.55 12.37 -9.75
CA ILE A 31 -1.15 13.50 -8.90
C ILE A 31 -1.74 13.35 -7.50
N ILE A 32 -3.04 13.07 -7.40
CA ILE A 32 -3.73 12.87 -6.12
C ILE A 32 -3.11 11.71 -5.35
N GLU A 33 -2.90 10.57 -5.98
CA GLU A 33 -2.30 9.40 -5.33
C GLU A 33 -0.86 9.66 -4.88
N THR A 34 -0.09 10.44 -5.64
CA THR A 34 1.26 10.86 -5.22
C THR A 34 1.21 11.74 -3.96
N VAL A 35 0.35 12.75 -3.94
CA VAL A 35 0.13 13.58 -2.73
C VAL A 35 -0.33 12.73 -1.55
N ASN A 36 -1.26 11.82 -1.78
CA ASN A 36 -1.78 10.92 -0.75
C ASN A 36 -0.70 9.95 -0.23
N HIS A 37 0.21 9.50 -1.10
CA HIS A 37 1.33 8.67 -0.69
C HIS A 37 2.22 9.38 0.35
N PHE A 38 2.53 10.66 0.15
CA PHE A 38 3.24 11.45 1.17
C PHE A 38 2.43 11.60 2.46
N ARG A 39 1.12 11.76 2.39
CA ARG A 39 0.24 11.75 3.59
C ARG A 39 0.30 10.42 4.33
N CYS A 40 0.42 9.31 3.61
CA CYS A 40 0.61 7.99 4.23
C CYS A 40 1.96 7.94 4.99
N PHE A 41 3.05 8.48 4.45
CA PHE A 41 4.31 8.58 5.18
C PHE A 41 4.17 9.41 6.45
N ASP A 42 3.56 10.60 6.37
CA ASP A 42 3.34 11.45 7.54
C ASP A 42 2.49 10.75 8.62
N TYR A 43 1.49 9.98 8.21
CA TYR A 43 0.69 9.16 9.12
C TYR A 43 1.52 8.06 9.76
N ILE A 44 2.28 7.30 8.96
CA ILE A 44 3.11 6.18 9.43
C ILE A 44 4.15 6.66 10.45
N LEU A 45 4.82 7.79 10.20
CA LEU A 45 5.79 8.35 11.14
C LEU A 45 5.17 8.66 12.51
N LYS A 46 3.89 9.05 12.55
CA LYS A 46 3.16 9.34 13.82
C LYS A 46 2.72 8.09 14.57
N ILE A 47 2.64 6.95 13.89
CA ILE A 47 2.13 5.70 14.45
C ILE A 47 3.16 4.57 14.39
N ALA A 48 4.43 4.88 14.13
CA ALA A 48 5.47 3.87 13.85
C ALA A 48 5.58 2.82 14.97
N ASP A 49 5.43 3.23 16.22
CA ASP A 49 5.48 2.38 17.42
C ASP A 49 4.23 1.54 17.68
N LYS A 50 3.11 1.89 17.03
CA LYS A 50 1.85 1.18 17.26
C LYS A 50 1.85 -0.22 16.67
N GLU A 51 1.11 -1.13 17.33
CA GLU A 51 0.82 -2.46 16.81
C GLU A 51 0.08 -2.38 15.47
N LEU A 52 0.53 -3.18 14.49
CA LEU A 52 -0.17 -3.29 13.22
C LEU A 52 -1.56 -3.89 13.44
N SER A 53 -2.57 -3.23 12.90
CA SER A 53 -3.98 -3.62 13.05
C SER A 53 -4.74 -3.50 11.74
N GLU A 54 -5.89 -4.13 11.69
CA GLU A 54 -6.82 -4.02 10.55
C GLU A 54 -7.20 -2.56 10.29
N ASP A 55 -7.43 -1.77 11.36
CA ASP A 55 -7.78 -0.36 11.24
C ASP A 55 -6.63 0.47 10.63
N ILE A 56 -5.38 0.20 11.01
CA ILE A 56 -4.21 0.85 10.41
C ILE A 56 -4.11 0.50 8.93
N ILE A 57 -4.26 -0.76 8.56
CA ILE A 57 -4.23 -1.22 7.16
C ILE A 57 -5.30 -0.53 6.32
N LYS A 58 -6.54 -0.51 6.82
CA LYS A 58 -7.67 0.16 6.15
C LYS A 58 -7.47 1.67 6.08
N HIS A 59 -6.93 2.29 7.11
CA HIS A 59 -6.67 3.72 7.13
C HIS A 59 -5.58 4.15 6.14
N ILE A 60 -4.51 3.36 5.99
CA ILE A 60 -3.50 3.60 4.95
C ILE A 60 -4.15 3.57 3.56
N HIS A 61 -4.99 2.57 3.29
CA HIS A 61 -5.72 2.50 2.03
C HIS A 61 -6.68 3.68 1.83
N LEU A 62 -7.40 4.08 2.90
CA LEU A 62 -8.27 5.26 2.88
C LEU A 62 -7.49 6.53 2.50
N LEU A 63 -6.35 6.77 3.15
CA LEU A 63 -5.50 7.92 2.83
C LEU A 63 -5.02 7.87 1.39
N LEU A 64 -4.52 6.71 0.94
CA LEU A 64 -3.93 6.53 -0.39
C LEU A 64 -4.92 6.82 -1.52
N LYS A 65 -6.15 6.32 -1.39
CA LYS A 65 -7.17 6.38 -2.47
C LYS A 65 -8.19 7.51 -2.31
N SER A 66 -8.10 8.33 -1.25
CA SER A 66 -9.02 9.45 -1.05
C SER A 66 -8.94 10.48 -2.16
N GLY A 67 -10.08 10.95 -2.65
CA GLY A 67 -10.18 12.00 -3.66
C GLY A 67 -9.88 11.55 -5.10
N THR A 68 -9.55 10.30 -5.33
CA THR A 68 -9.38 9.73 -6.67
C THR A 68 -10.74 9.46 -7.34
N THR A 69 -10.74 9.27 -8.65
CA THR A 69 -11.94 8.84 -9.40
C THR A 69 -12.51 7.53 -8.85
N ASP A 70 -11.66 6.63 -8.37
CA ASP A 70 -12.08 5.37 -7.75
C ASP A 70 -12.84 5.59 -6.45
N SER A 71 -12.52 6.64 -5.68
CA SER A 71 -13.21 6.96 -4.42
C SER A 71 -14.68 7.36 -4.62
N GLN A 72 -15.07 7.73 -5.84
CA GLN A 72 -16.45 8.06 -6.20
C GLN A 72 -17.30 6.83 -6.54
N LYS A 73 -16.66 5.66 -6.69
CA LYS A 73 -17.32 4.40 -7.03
C LYS A 73 -17.69 3.64 -5.77
N GLU A 74 -18.97 3.53 -5.44
CA GLU A 74 -19.47 2.84 -4.23
C GLU A 74 -18.92 1.41 -4.07
N TRP A 75 -18.77 0.69 -5.18
CA TRP A 75 -18.28 -0.69 -5.17
C TRP A 75 -16.77 -0.80 -4.92
N PHE A 76 -16.01 0.29 -5.07
CA PHE A 76 -14.57 0.28 -4.89
C PHE A 76 -14.15 0.15 -3.42
N ALA A 77 -14.99 0.63 -2.50
CA ALA A 77 -14.83 0.50 -1.06
C ALA A 77 -13.48 1.06 -0.54
N VAL A 78 -13.21 2.35 -0.82
CA VAL A 78 -12.00 3.03 -0.31
C VAL A 78 -11.96 2.98 1.21
N GLY A 79 -10.84 2.49 1.77
CA GLY A 79 -10.70 2.29 3.21
C GLY A 79 -11.37 1.03 3.75
N ASP A 80 -11.88 0.16 2.87
CA ASP A 80 -12.44 -1.13 3.25
C ASP A 80 -12.05 -2.22 2.24
N TYR A 81 -12.32 -3.48 2.59
CA TYR A 81 -11.96 -4.61 1.75
C TYR A 81 -12.76 -4.67 0.45
N LYS A 82 -12.14 -5.25 -0.57
CA LYS A 82 -12.73 -5.40 -1.90
C LYS A 82 -14.08 -6.08 -1.86
N LYS A 83 -15.00 -5.58 -2.69
CA LYS A 83 -16.34 -6.15 -2.88
C LYS A 83 -16.42 -7.08 -4.08
N ARG A 84 -15.44 -7.01 -5.00
CA ARG A 84 -15.38 -7.80 -6.24
C ARG A 84 -14.08 -8.61 -6.29
N PRO A 85 -14.12 -9.83 -6.84
CA PRO A 85 -12.90 -10.58 -7.13
C PRO A 85 -11.95 -9.76 -8.01
N ASN A 86 -10.66 -9.93 -7.79
CA ASN A 86 -9.60 -9.37 -8.61
C ASN A 86 -8.48 -10.39 -8.79
N VAL A 87 -7.55 -10.11 -9.70
CA VAL A 87 -6.40 -10.95 -10.01
C VAL A 87 -5.13 -10.10 -9.93
N ILE A 88 -4.00 -10.75 -9.71
CA ILE A 88 -2.67 -10.14 -9.81
C ILE A 88 -2.12 -10.49 -11.18
N GLY A 89 -1.75 -9.47 -11.97
CA GLY A 89 -1.43 -9.69 -13.39
C GLY A 89 -2.61 -10.31 -14.12
N ASP A 90 -2.32 -11.22 -15.05
CA ASP A 90 -3.36 -11.80 -15.92
C ASP A 90 -3.88 -13.16 -15.42
N MET A 91 -3.28 -13.79 -14.39
CA MET A 91 -3.57 -15.20 -14.10
C MET A 91 -3.62 -15.58 -12.60
N ILE A 92 -3.16 -14.75 -11.67
CA ILE A 92 -3.11 -15.15 -10.26
C ILE A 92 -4.38 -14.74 -9.55
N GLU A 93 -5.23 -15.74 -9.24
CA GLU A 93 -6.42 -15.52 -8.41
C GLU A 93 -6.03 -15.13 -6.99
N THR A 94 -6.70 -14.12 -6.46
CA THR A 94 -6.51 -13.63 -5.10
C THR A 94 -7.59 -14.16 -4.17
N THR A 95 -7.45 -13.93 -2.86
CA THR A 95 -8.47 -14.33 -1.89
C THR A 95 -9.85 -13.76 -2.27
N HIS A 96 -10.87 -14.62 -2.32
CA HIS A 96 -12.24 -14.19 -2.62
C HIS A 96 -12.73 -13.16 -1.59
N PRO A 97 -13.48 -12.11 -2.00
CA PRO A 97 -13.90 -11.01 -1.12
C PRO A 97 -14.50 -11.46 0.21
N SER A 98 -15.35 -12.47 0.22
CA SER A 98 -15.99 -12.97 1.46
C SER A 98 -15.01 -13.61 2.46
N LYS A 99 -13.81 -14.00 2.02
CA LYS A 99 -12.77 -14.62 2.84
C LYS A 99 -11.69 -13.64 3.29
N VAL A 100 -11.63 -12.45 2.70
CA VAL A 100 -10.60 -11.44 3.01
C VAL A 100 -10.56 -11.08 4.49
N PRO A 101 -11.68 -10.78 5.17
CA PRO A 101 -11.63 -10.39 6.59
C PRO A 101 -11.02 -11.48 7.47
N ALA A 102 -11.37 -12.74 7.25
CA ALA A 102 -10.82 -13.86 7.99
C ALA A 102 -9.33 -14.06 7.69
N ALA A 103 -8.92 -13.92 6.43
CA ALA A 103 -7.54 -14.09 6.01
C ALA A 103 -6.63 -13.00 6.62
N ILE A 104 -7.04 -11.73 6.60
CA ILE A 104 -6.28 -10.64 7.24
C ILE A 104 -6.22 -10.81 8.75
N LYS A 105 -7.32 -11.21 9.39
CA LYS A 105 -7.33 -11.48 10.83
C LYS A 105 -6.35 -12.59 11.21
N SER A 106 -6.30 -13.68 10.43
CA SER A 106 -5.33 -14.76 10.63
C SER A 106 -3.90 -14.26 10.44
N LEU A 107 -3.61 -13.56 9.34
CA LEU A 107 -2.30 -13.00 9.04
C LEU A 107 -1.79 -12.10 10.17
N LEU A 108 -2.63 -11.20 10.67
CA LEU A 108 -2.29 -10.33 11.80
C LEU A 108 -2.08 -11.08 13.10
N LYS A 109 -2.86 -12.12 13.36
CA LYS A 109 -2.70 -12.98 14.54
C LYS A 109 -1.35 -13.69 14.50
N ASP A 110 -1.06 -14.40 13.40
CA ASP A 110 0.18 -15.16 13.22
C ASP A 110 1.41 -14.26 13.34
N TYR A 111 1.34 -13.06 12.77
CA TYR A 111 2.41 -12.06 12.85
C TYR A 111 2.66 -11.56 14.27
N ARG A 112 1.61 -11.34 15.07
CA ARG A 112 1.72 -10.87 16.46
C ARG A 112 2.17 -11.94 17.45
N GLU A 113 1.96 -13.22 17.14
CA GLU A 113 2.40 -14.33 17.98
C GLU A 113 3.95 -14.49 17.99
N ASN A 114 4.63 -13.90 16.99
CA ASN A 114 6.09 -13.85 16.98
C ASN A 114 6.58 -12.73 17.91
N SER A 115 7.27 -13.09 18.96
CA SER A 115 7.80 -12.14 19.97
C SER A 115 9.05 -11.40 19.52
N ASN A 116 9.72 -11.86 18.46
CA ASN A 116 10.95 -11.25 17.93
C ASN A 116 10.86 -11.13 16.40
N ILE A 117 10.24 -10.05 15.95
CA ILE A 117 10.06 -9.80 14.53
C ILE A 117 11.39 -9.46 13.86
N THR A 118 11.72 -10.20 12.83
CA THR A 118 12.90 -10.04 11.98
C THR A 118 12.54 -9.38 10.65
N PHE A 119 13.57 -9.09 9.87
CA PHE A 119 13.41 -8.61 8.50
C PHE A 119 12.63 -9.61 7.63
N GLU A 120 12.95 -10.90 7.76
CA GLU A 120 12.30 -11.98 7.03
C GLU A 120 10.81 -12.09 7.38
N ASP A 121 10.45 -11.88 8.65
CA ASP A 121 9.05 -11.89 9.07
C ASP A 121 8.23 -10.74 8.43
N ILE A 122 8.85 -9.57 8.28
CA ILE A 122 8.21 -8.41 7.60
C ILE A 122 8.00 -8.70 6.12
N ILE A 123 8.98 -9.32 5.46
CA ILE A 123 8.87 -9.72 4.05
C ILE A 123 7.81 -10.81 3.88
N ASP A 124 7.79 -11.83 4.75
CA ASP A 124 6.79 -12.90 4.72
C ASP A 124 5.38 -12.35 4.93
N PHE A 125 5.22 -11.40 5.87
CA PHE A 125 3.95 -10.70 6.05
C PHE A 125 3.52 -9.99 4.77
N HIS A 126 4.41 -9.22 4.13
CA HIS A 126 4.12 -8.51 2.89
C HIS A 126 3.73 -9.48 1.77
N TYR A 127 4.46 -10.57 1.60
CA TYR A 127 4.15 -11.59 0.59
C TYR A 127 2.77 -12.21 0.79
N LYS A 128 2.42 -12.58 2.04
CA LYS A 128 1.10 -13.11 2.39
C LYS A 128 -0.01 -12.07 2.19
N PHE A 129 0.26 -10.81 2.53
CA PHE A 129 -0.65 -9.69 2.28
C PHE A 129 -0.93 -9.50 0.79
N GLU A 130 0.11 -9.52 -0.05
CA GLU A 130 -0.04 -9.44 -1.51
C GLU A 130 -0.85 -10.62 -2.07
N LYS A 131 -0.67 -11.84 -1.57
CA LYS A 131 -1.49 -12.99 -1.97
C LYS A 131 -2.96 -12.86 -1.57
N ILE A 132 -3.25 -12.31 -0.39
CA ILE A 132 -4.62 -12.03 0.02
C ILE A 132 -5.24 -10.97 -0.89
N HIS A 133 -4.48 -9.94 -1.24
CA HIS A 133 -4.88 -8.83 -2.09
C HIS A 133 -6.18 -8.19 -1.62
N PRO A 134 -6.21 -7.62 -0.38
CA PRO A 134 -7.45 -7.32 0.32
C PRO A 134 -8.26 -6.19 -0.28
N PHE A 135 -7.67 -5.29 -1.04
CA PHE A 135 -8.33 -4.12 -1.61
C PHE A 135 -8.62 -4.28 -3.09
N GLN A 136 -9.50 -3.45 -3.63
CA GLN A 136 -9.86 -3.48 -5.05
C GLN A 136 -8.69 -3.04 -5.94
N ASP A 137 -7.89 -2.06 -5.47
CA ASP A 137 -6.64 -1.58 -6.05
C ASP A 137 -5.74 -1.03 -4.94
N GLY A 138 -4.46 -0.73 -5.24
CA GLY A 138 -3.52 -0.11 -4.31
C GLY A 138 -2.87 -1.08 -3.32
N ASN A 139 -3.07 -2.40 -3.45
CA ASN A 139 -2.53 -3.38 -2.52
C ASN A 139 -1.01 -3.31 -2.42
N GLY A 140 -0.28 -3.29 -3.54
CA GLY A 140 1.18 -3.21 -3.53
C GLY A 140 1.71 -1.95 -2.84
N ARG A 141 1.05 -0.82 -3.02
CA ARG A 141 1.44 0.43 -2.33
C ARG A 141 1.16 0.36 -0.83
N VAL A 142 0.00 -0.13 -0.44
CA VAL A 142 -0.35 -0.35 0.97
C VAL A 142 0.60 -1.36 1.61
N GLY A 143 0.89 -2.47 0.94
CA GLY A 143 1.83 -3.49 1.42
C GLY A 143 3.22 -2.92 1.69
N ARG A 144 3.77 -2.13 0.75
CA ARG A 144 5.08 -1.46 0.94
C ARG A 144 5.06 -0.42 2.06
N LEU A 145 3.96 0.32 2.22
CA LEU A 145 3.79 1.26 3.34
C LEU A 145 3.71 0.53 4.70
N ILE A 146 3.09 -0.64 4.75
CA ILE A 146 3.09 -1.50 5.95
C ILE A 146 4.51 -1.98 6.24
N MET A 147 5.25 -2.47 5.24
CA MET A 147 6.66 -2.87 5.42
C MET A 147 7.49 -1.72 6.00
N PHE A 148 7.37 -0.53 5.41
CA PHE A 148 8.07 0.67 5.91
C PHE A 148 7.73 0.93 7.38
N LYS A 149 6.46 0.91 7.75
CA LYS A 149 5.98 1.10 9.12
C LYS A 149 6.56 0.06 10.09
N GLU A 150 6.55 -1.21 9.70
CA GLU A 150 7.05 -2.28 10.55
C GLU A 150 8.58 -2.24 10.68
N CYS A 151 9.32 -1.90 9.62
CA CYS A 151 10.75 -1.63 9.71
C CYS A 151 11.06 -0.55 10.75
N LEU A 152 10.32 0.57 10.75
CA LEU A 152 10.51 1.62 11.75
C LEU A 152 10.22 1.11 13.18
N LYS A 153 9.14 0.36 13.37
CA LYS A 153 8.74 -0.18 14.68
C LYS A 153 9.83 -1.06 15.30
N TYR A 154 10.47 -1.89 14.49
CA TYR A 154 11.44 -2.87 14.96
C TYR A 154 12.90 -2.41 14.77
N ASN A 155 13.13 -1.12 14.48
CA ASN A 155 14.46 -0.52 14.27
C ASN A 155 15.26 -1.23 13.14
N ILE A 156 14.56 -1.70 12.13
CA ILE A 156 15.14 -2.27 10.91
C ILE A 156 15.25 -1.14 9.89
N VAL A 157 16.38 -1.06 9.18
CA VAL A 157 16.56 -0.03 8.13
C VAL A 157 15.57 -0.30 7.01
N PRO A 158 14.67 0.66 6.68
CA PRO A 158 13.75 0.51 5.56
C PRO A 158 14.52 0.39 4.23
N PHE A 159 14.01 -0.39 3.32
CA PHE A 159 14.60 -0.66 2.01
C PHE A 159 13.60 -0.40 0.89
N ILE A 160 14.10 -0.21 -0.31
CA ILE A 160 13.32 -0.03 -1.53
C ILE A 160 13.52 -1.28 -2.38
N ILE A 161 12.41 -1.84 -2.88
CA ILE A 161 12.46 -2.90 -3.90
C ILE A 161 12.52 -2.20 -5.25
N GLU A 162 13.67 -2.26 -5.88
CA GLU A 162 13.87 -1.70 -7.23
C GLU A 162 13.13 -2.53 -8.28
N ASP A 163 12.76 -1.90 -9.40
CA ASP A 163 11.91 -2.51 -10.42
C ASP A 163 12.56 -3.74 -11.09
N ASP A 164 13.86 -3.74 -11.25
CA ASP A 164 14.64 -4.84 -11.78
C ASP A 164 14.72 -6.06 -10.85
N LEU A 165 14.54 -5.87 -9.56
CA LEU A 165 14.51 -6.92 -8.55
C LEU A 165 13.12 -7.51 -8.30
N LYS A 166 12.06 -6.91 -8.85
CA LYS A 166 10.68 -7.39 -8.67
C LYS A 166 10.48 -8.84 -9.09
N MET A 167 11.17 -9.30 -10.16
CA MET A 167 11.06 -10.69 -10.64
C MET A 167 11.53 -11.73 -9.61
N PHE A 168 12.39 -11.35 -8.68
CA PHE A 168 12.90 -12.26 -7.64
C PHE A 168 12.07 -12.20 -6.35
N TYR A 169 11.15 -11.24 -6.27
CA TYR A 169 10.35 -10.99 -5.07
C TYR A 169 8.93 -11.59 -5.14
N TYR A 170 8.37 -11.75 -6.35
CA TYR A 170 7.07 -12.37 -6.62
C TYR A 170 7.23 -13.75 -7.26
#